data_85c666cc142b6248197164fded5f811f
#
_entry.id   85c666cc142b6248197164fded5f811f
#
_cell.length_a   1.000
_cell.length_b   1.000
_cell.length_c   1.000
_cell.angle_alpha   90.00
_cell.angle_beta   90.00
_cell.angle_gamma   90.00
#
_symmetry.space_group_name_H-M   'P 1'
#
loop_
_entity.id
_entity.type
_entity.pdbx_description
1 polymer ?
#
loop_
_entity_poly.entity_id
_entity_poly.type
_entity_poly.pdbx_seq_one_letter_code
_entity_poly.pdbx_strand_id
1 'polypeptide(L)'
;KTEIINYFISKGVDVNKADNDGNTPLMIAASGREMNGAMEQLLPIVKNINAQNKKGESALTKAIQSGTVEAVTLLLEKGSDAKVLDKAGNNLGFYIIDSYRPQMGMSRGTETANAPKDPFAAKIKLLQDKGLNLAAPQKDGNTLYHFAVAKNDLNLLKKIADLNIDVNAKNKDGLTALHKAAMISKNDTILKYLLSIGAKKEITTDFNETPFDLANENESLTKNKVSIDFLK
;
A
#
# COMPACT_ATOMS: atom_id res chain seq x y z
N LYS A 1 0.42 10.06 -27.88
CA LYS A 1 -0.28 8.90 -27.24
C LYS A 1 -1.80 9.17 -27.21
N THR A 2 -2.23 10.39 -26.93
CA THR A 2 -3.65 10.81 -26.85
C THR A 2 -4.37 10.67 -28.19
N GLU A 3 -3.71 11.03 -29.29
CA GLU A 3 -4.23 10.93 -30.67
C GLU A 3 -4.56 9.47 -31.07
N ILE A 4 -3.73 8.52 -30.62
CA ILE A 4 -3.94 7.09 -30.88
C ILE A 4 -5.21 6.60 -30.18
N ILE A 5 -5.45 7.02 -28.97
CA ILE A 5 -6.67 6.65 -28.22
C ILE A 5 -7.89 7.23 -28.88
N ASN A 6 -7.87 8.50 -29.29
CA ASN A 6 -8.96 9.15 -30.03
C ASN A 6 -9.22 8.43 -31.35
N TYR A 7 -8.19 8.01 -32.07
CA TYR A 7 -8.34 7.24 -33.29
C TYR A 7 -9.09 5.91 -33.03
N PHE A 8 -8.70 5.13 -32.01
CA PHE A 8 -9.39 3.88 -31.73
C PHE A 8 -10.84 4.10 -31.27
N ILE A 9 -11.08 5.14 -30.45
CA ILE A 9 -12.44 5.51 -30.05
C ILE A 9 -13.28 5.86 -31.29
N SER A 10 -12.73 6.66 -32.22
CA SER A 10 -13.44 7.02 -33.47
C SER A 10 -13.73 5.82 -34.39
N LYS A 11 -12.97 4.71 -34.24
CA LYS A 11 -13.17 3.45 -34.95
C LYS A 11 -14.13 2.50 -34.23
N GLY A 12 -14.78 2.93 -33.15
CA GLY A 12 -15.76 2.15 -32.41
C GLY A 12 -15.19 1.05 -31.51
N VAL A 13 -13.94 1.16 -31.13
CA VAL A 13 -13.34 0.23 -30.13
C VAL A 13 -14.07 0.40 -28.80
N ASP A 14 -14.55 -0.70 -28.22
CA ASP A 14 -15.23 -0.70 -26.93
C ASP A 14 -14.21 -0.44 -25.79
N VAL A 15 -14.21 0.79 -25.28
CA VAL A 15 -13.34 1.22 -24.17
C VAL A 15 -13.69 0.58 -22.82
N ASN A 16 -14.79 -0.19 -22.74
CA ASN A 16 -15.19 -0.91 -21.54
C ASN A 16 -14.81 -2.40 -21.60
N LYS A 17 -14.30 -2.88 -22.74
CA LYS A 17 -13.89 -4.28 -22.89
C LYS A 17 -12.63 -4.55 -22.09
N ALA A 18 -12.73 -5.49 -21.15
CA ALA A 18 -11.61 -5.93 -20.34
C ALA A 18 -10.72 -6.96 -21.09
N ASP A 19 -9.45 -7.02 -20.68
CA ASP A 19 -8.52 -8.06 -21.10
C ASP A 19 -8.79 -9.41 -20.40
N ASN A 20 -7.93 -10.40 -20.65
CA ASN A 20 -8.05 -11.74 -20.06
C ASN A 20 -7.95 -11.76 -18.54
N ASP A 21 -7.34 -10.76 -17.91
CA ASP A 21 -7.24 -10.62 -16.45
C ASP A 21 -8.37 -9.77 -15.87
N GLY A 22 -9.25 -9.27 -16.73
CA GLY A 22 -10.35 -8.40 -16.36
C GLY A 22 -9.96 -6.93 -16.23
N ASN A 23 -8.74 -6.54 -16.67
CA ASN A 23 -8.35 -5.13 -16.64
C ASN A 23 -9.02 -4.36 -17.76
N THR A 24 -9.65 -3.26 -17.42
CA THR A 24 -10.23 -2.32 -18.39
C THR A 24 -9.15 -1.36 -18.93
N PRO A 25 -9.37 -0.73 -20.09
CA PRO A 25 -8.48 0.32 -20.59
C PRO A 25 -8.20 1.43 -19.56
N LEU A 26 -9.20 1.81 -18.75
CA LEU A 26 -9.02 2.78 -17.67
C LEU A 26 -8.04 2.30 -16.59
N MET A 27 -8.08 1.01 -16.21
CA MET A 27 -7.12 0.43 -15.25
C MET A 27 -5.70 0.47 -15.78
N ILE A 28 -5.51 0.16 -17.07
CA ILE A 28 -4.21 0.21 -17.73
C ILE A 28 -3.68 1.65 -17.79
N ALA A 29 -4.54 2.60 -18.17
CA ALA A 29 -4.18 4.01 -18.18
C ALA A 29 -3.82 4.53 -16.77
N ALA A 30 -4.58 4.13 -15.76
CA ALA A 30 -4.36 4.54 -14.38
C ALA A 30 -3.04 4.04 -13.77
N SER A 31 -2.49 2.93 -14.27
CA SER A 31 -1.20 2.38 -13.82
C SER A 31 0.02 3.03 -14.46
N GLY A 32 -0.16 3.81 -15.53
CA GLY A 32 0.92 4.40 -16.33
C GLY A 32 1.31 5.81 -15.85
N ARG A 33 2.62 6.06 -15.72
CA ARG A 33 3.14 7.37 -15.28
C ARG A 33 2.90 8.51 -16.26
N GLU A 34 2.68 8.21 -17.53
CA GLU A 34 2.52 9.21 -18.61
C GLU A 34 1.15 9.10 -19.31
N MET A 35 0.15 8.55 -18.62
CA MET A 35 -1.12 8.21 -19.22
C MET A 35 -2.30 9.08 -18.75
N ASN A 36 -2.02 10.21 -18.04
CA ASN A 36 -3.09 11.09 -17.54
C ASN A 36 -3.98 11.59 -18.69
N GLY A 37 -3.40 11.99 -19.84
CA GLY A 37 -4.18 12.39 -21.02
C GLY A 37 -5.05 11.26 -21.60
N ALA A 38 -4.65 9.99 -21.43
CA ALA A 38 -5.49 8.84 -21.78
C ALA A 38 -6.68 8.69 -20.84
N MET A 39 -6.44 8.89 -19.53
CA MET A 39 -7.50 8.84 -18.53
C MET A 39 -8.54 9.93 -18.74
N GLU A 40 -8.11 11.16 -19.05
CA GLU A 40 -9.00 12.29 -19.34
C GLU A 40 -9.96 11.99 -20.52
N GLN A 41 -9.51 11.23 -21.50
CA GLN A 41 -10.35 10.83 -22.64
C GLN A 41 -11.26 9.64 -22.31
N LEU A 42 -10.80 8.68 -21.51
CA LEU A 42 -11.56 7.50 -21.15
C LEU A 42 -12.65 7.80 -20.12
N LEU A 43 -12.36 8.64 -19.12
CA LEU A 43 -13.28 8.91 -18.01
C LEU A 43 -14.67 9.38 -18.40
N PRO A 44 -14.86 10.23 -19.45
CA PRO A 44 -16.20 10.65 -19.88
C PRO A 44 -17.05 9.55 -20.50
N ILE A 45 -16.43 8.46 -20.96
CA ILE A 45 -17.09 7.42 -21.77
C ILE A 45 -17.07 6.03 -21.14
N VAL A 46 -16.39 5.84 -20.00
CA VAL A 46 -16.44 4.58 -19.26
C VAL A 46 -17.80 4.42 -18.58
N LYS A 47 -18.37 3.21 -18.66
CA LYS A 47 -19.68 2.88 -18.07
C LYS A 47 -19.58 2.71 -16.56
N ASN A 48 -18.47 2.20 -16.05
CA ASN A 48 -18.26 1.94 -14.63
C ASN A 48 -16.81 2.26 -14.25
N ILE A 49 -16.61 3.41 -13.59
CA ILE A 49 -15.30 3.84 -13.09
C ILE A 49 -14.75 2.92 -11.98
N ASN A 50 -15.67 2.20 -11.28
CA ASN A 50 -15.36 1.29 -10.18
C ASN A 50 -15.32 -0.18 -10.62
N ALA A 51 -15.26 -0.47 -11.92
CA ALA A 51 -15.07 -1.82 -12.41
C ALA A 51 -13.87 -2.48 -11.74
N GLN A 52 -13.97 -3.77 -11.43
CA GLN A 52 -12.91 -4.55 -10.80
C GLN A 52 -12.44 -5.67 -11.71
N ASN A 53 -11.12 -5.92 -11.75
CA ASN A 53 -10.53 -7.02 -12.47
C ASN A 53 -10.71 -8.37 -11.73
N LYS A 54 -10.10 -9.45 -12.23
CA LYS A 54 -10.20 -10.78 -11.62
C LYS A 54 -9.62 -10.85 -10.20
N LYS A 55 -8.76 -9.92 -9.79
CA LYS A 55 -8.21 -9.78 -8.43
C LYS A 55 -9.07 -8.88 -7.53
N GLY A 56 -10.08 -8.23 -8.05
CA GLY A 56 -10.87 -7.23 -7.32
C GLY A 56 -10.23 -5.83 -7.31
N GLU A 57 -9.22 -5.59 -8.13
CA GLU A 57 -8.53 -4.30 -8.24
C GLU A 57 -9.30 -3.37 -9.19
N SER A 58 -9.49 -2.12 -8.81
CA SER A 58 -10.10 -1.06 -9.62
C SER A 58 -9.04 -0.18 -10.31
N ALA A 59 -9.46 0.77 -11.14
CA ALA A 59 -8.57 1.78 -11.70
C ALA A 59 -7.87 2.61 -10.59
N LEU A 60 -8.60 2.93 -9.52
CA LEU A 60 -8.03 3.63 -8.37
C LEU A 60 -6.97 2.78 -7.65
N THR A 61 -7.20 1.47 -7.49
CA THR A 61 -6.19 0.53 -6.96
C THR A 61 -4.91 0.57 -7.80
N LYS A 62 -5.04 0.52 -9.14
CA LYS A 62 -3.91 0.59 -10.07
C LYS A 62 -3.16 1.93 -9.99
N ALA A 63 -3.89 3.04 -9.87
CA ALA A 63 -3.28 4.36 -9.70
C ALA A 63 -2.51 4.48 -8.38
N ILE A 64 -3.04 3.93 -7.29
CA ILE A 64 -2.34 3.88 -5.99
C ILE A 64 -1.06 3.05 -6.12
N GLN A 65 -1.12 1.88 -6.72
CA GLN A 65 -0.01 0.93 -6.79
C GLN A 65 1.12 1.40 -7.70
N SER A 66 0.81 1.94 -8.87
CA SER A 66 1.81 2.20 -9.93
C SER A 66 1.69 3.57 -10.60
N GLY A 67 0.53 4.22 -10.48
CA GLY A 67 0.23 5.50 -11.13
C GLY A 67 0.78 6.71 -10.38
N THR A 68 0.47 7.87 -10.93
CA THR A 68 0.87 9.18 -10.37
C THR A 68 -0.13 9.66 -9.31
N VAL A 69 0.24 10.68 -8.55
CA VAL A 69 -0.67 11.35 -7.60
C VAL A 69 -1.81 12.04 -8.36
N GLU A 70 -1.53 12.60 -9.52
CA GLU A 70 -2.52 13.24 -10.40
C GLU A 70 -3.56 12.22 -10.89
N ALA A 71 -3.15 11.00 -11.25
CA ALA A 71 -4.06 9.92 -11.62
C ALA A 71 -4.99 9.55 -10.47
N VAL A 72 -4.47 9.46 -9.25
CA VAL A 72 -5.27 9.20 -8.03
C VAL A 72 -6.25 10.34 -7.80
N THR A 73 -5.80 11.59 -7.87
CA THR A 73 -6.63 12.78 -7.70
C THR A 73 -7.77 12.79 -8.71
N LEU A 74 -7.46 12.62 -9.99
CA LEU A 74 -8.45 12.62 -11.07
C LEU A 74 -9.51 11.54 -10.88
N LEU A 75 -9.13 10.30 -10.54
CA LEU A 75 -10.07 9.23 -10.28
C LEU A 75 -10.98 9.52 -9.09
N LEU A 76 -10.44 10.05 -8.00
CA LEU A 76 -11.21 10.43 -6.81
C LEU A 76 -12.18 11.59 -7.07
N GLU A 77 -11.77 12.58 -7.88
CA GLU A 77 -12.64 13.69 -8.31
C GLU A 77 -13.77 13.21 -9.22
N LYS A 78 -13.53 12.18 -10.03
CA LYS A 78 -14.53 11.57 -10.91
C LYS A 78 -15.40 10.52 -10.24
N GLY A 79 -15.29 10.35 -8.92
CA GLY A 79 -16.19 9.50 -8.13
C GLY A 79 -15.73 8.05 -7.97
N SER A 80 -14.42 7.77 -8.12
CA SER A 80 -13.90 6.45 -7.76
C SER A 80 -14.08 6.17 -6.27
N ASP A 81 -14.50 4.94 -5.95
CA ASP A 81 -14.73 4.50 -4.59
C ASP A 81 -13.40 4.27 -3.84
N ALA A 82 -13.12 5.12 -2.84
CA ALA A 82 -11.94 5.00 -1.99
C ALA A 82 -12.03 3.84 -0.98
N LYS A 83 -13.21 3.25 -0.79
CA LYS A 83 -13.46 2.13 0.15
C LYS A 83 -13.46 0.77 -0.54
N VAL A 84 -13.05 0.71 -1.81
CA VAL A 84 -12.98 -0.53 -2.57
C VAL A 84 -12.08 -1.56 -1.87
N LEU A 85 -12.54 -2.81 -1.83
CA LEU A 85 -11.76 -3.95 -1.36
C LEU A 85 -11.45 -4.87 -2.54
N ASP A 86 -10.26 -5.44 -2.55
CA ASP A 86 -9.91 -6.52 -3.48
C ASP A 86 -10.55 -7.86 -3.04
N LYS A 87 -10.34 -8.93 -3.80
CA LYS A 87 -10.88 -10.26 -3.47
C LYS A 87 -10.28 -10.88 -2.19
N ALA A 88 -9.08 -10.48 -1.81
CA ALA A 88 -8.45 -10.88 -0.55
C ALA A 88 -9.01 -10.08 0.65
N GLY A 89 -9.73 -8.99 0.39
CA GLY A 89 -10.28 -8.08 1.40
C GLY A 89 -9.31 -6.98 1.81
N ASN A 90 -8.31 -6.69 0.98
CA ASN A 90 -7.40 -5.58 1.20
C ASN A 90 -8.03 -4.27 0.71
N ASN A 91 -7.88 -3.22 1.48
CA ASN A 91 -8.23 -1.85 1.10
C ASN A 91 -7.07 -1.13 0.41
N LEU A 92 -7.28 0.12 0.00
CA LEU A 92 -6.25 0.92 -0.66
C LEU A 92 -5.02 1.22 0.22
N GLY A 93 -5.14 1.15 1.54
CA GLY A 93 -4.00 1.29 2.47
C GLY A 93 -2.96 0.19 2.28
N PHE A 94 -3.39 -1.05 2.06
CA PHE A 94 -2.48 -2.15 1.69
C PHE A 94 -1.67 -1.80 0.43
N TYR A 95 -2.34 -1.32 -0.61
CA TYR A 95 -1.71 -0.98 -1.88
C TYR A 95 -0.75 0.21 -1.78
N ILE A 96 -1.02 1.18 -0.90
CA ILE A 96 -0.05 2.25 -0.60
C ILE A 96 1.23 1.65 -0.01
N ILE A 97 1.13 0.79 1.01
CA ILE A 97 2.30 0.15 1.62
C ILE A 97 3.02 -0.72 0.59
N ASP A 98 2.26 -1.50 -0.21
CA ASP A 98 2.87 -2.35 -1.23
C ASP A 98 3.60 -1.56 -2.31
N SER A 99 3.09 -0.39 -2.69
CA SER A 99 3.69 0.50 -3.68
C SER A 99 4.94 1.24 -3.18
N TYR A 100 5.17 1.28 -1.85
CA TYR A 100 6.31 2.01 -1.29
C TYR A 100 7.63 1.49 -1.85
N ARG A 101 8.47 2.42 -2.28
CA ARG A 101 9.85 2.16 -2.71
C ARG A 101 10.75 3.10 -1.93
N PRO A 102 11.80 2.60 -1.26
CA PRO A 102 12.79 3.46 -0.61
C PRO A 102 13.36 4.46 -1.62
N GLN A 103 13.45 5.71 -1.24
CA GLN A 103 14.18 6.69 -2.04
C GLN A 103 15.68 6.37 -1.91
N MET A 104 16.20 5.55 -2.82
CA MET A 104 17.65 5.45 -3.01
C MET A 104 18.08 6.75 -3.69
N GLY A 105 18.85 7.58 -3.02
CA GLY A 105 19.34 8.92 -3.30
C GLY A 105 19.76 9.34 -4.71
N MET A 106 19.05 8.88 -5.73
CA MET A 106 19.17 9.33 -7.11
C MET A 106 17.82 9.86 -7.59
N SER A 107 17.62 11.16 -7.44
CA SER A 107 16.70 11.95 -8.26
C SER A 107 17.09 11.75 -9.73
N ARG A 108 16.50 10.75 -10.39
CA ARG A 108 16.52 10.70 -11.86
C ARG A 108 15.49 11.68 -12.37
N GLY A 109 16.00 12.81 -12.85
CA GLY A 109 15.26 13.94 -13.39
C GLY A 109 14.25 13.56 -14.49
N THR A 110 12.99 13.47 -14.07
CA THR A 110 11.78 13.72 -14.86
C THR A 110 10.67 14.15 -13.90
N GLU A 111 11.02 14.85 -12.82
CA GLU A 111 10.01 15.48 -11.98
C GLU A 111 9.44 16.66 -12.74
N THR A 112 8.16 16.60 -13.11
CA THR A 112 7.41 17.79 -13.52
C THR A 112 7.49 18.79 -12.37
N ALA A 113 7.69 20.07 -12.67
CA ALA A 113 7.89 21.14 -11.67
C ALA A 113 6.82 21.20 -10.56
N ASN A 114 5.68 20.51 -10.73
CA ASN A 114 4.55 20.46 -9.82
C ASN A 114 4.35 19.10 -9.13
N ALA A 115 5.24 18.12 -9.31
CA ALA A 115 5.07 16.81 -8.66
C ALA A 115 5.28 16.94 -7.14
N PRO A 116 4.47 16.28 -6.30
CA PRO A 116 4.66 16.31 -4.85
C PRO A 116 6.04 15.75 -4.47
N LYS A 117 6.73 16.44 -3.56
CA LYS A 117 8.04 15.98 -3.03
C LYS A 117 7.97 14.60 -2.38
N ASP A 118 6.82 14.24 -1.86
CA ASP A 118 6.53 12.92 -1.28
C ASP A 118 5.21 12.35 -1.84
N PRO A 119 5.25 11.63 -2.96
CA PRO A 119 4.06 11.02 -3.55
C PRO A 119 3.35 10.03 -2.61
N PHE A 120 4.08 9.35 -1.72
CA PHE A 120 3.52 8.44 -0.75
C PHE A 120 2.61 9.17 0.26
N ALA A 121 3.13 10.24 0.87
CA ALA A 121 2.35 11.06 1.81
C ALA A 121 1.15 11.74 1.12
N ALA A 122 1.33 12.21 -0.12
CA ALA A 122 0.26 12.82 -0.91
C ALA A 122 -0.90 11.84 -1.16
N LYS A 123 -0.61 10.59 -1.54
CA LYS A 123 -1.63 9.55 -1.74
C LYS A 123 -2.35 9.19 -0.43
N ILE A 124 -1.62 9.08 0.68
CA ILE A 124 -2.22 8.87 2.01
C ILE A 124 -3.24 9.97 2.31
N LYS A 125 -2.82 11.23 2.18
CA LYS A 125 -3.69 12.37 2.46
C LYS A 125 -4.94 12.37 1.59
N LEU A 126 -4.83 12.12 0.30
CA LEU A 126 -5.98 12.03 -0.62
C LEU A 126 -7.00 10.97 -0.18
N LEU A 127 -6.55 9.80 0.26
CA LEU A 127 -7.44 8.74 0.72
C LEU A 127 -8.11 9.09 2.06
N GLN A 128 -7.37 9.71 3.00
CA GLN A 128 -7.94 10.20 4.26
C GLN A 128 -9.00 11.29 4.01
N ASP A 129 -8.74 12.23 3.11
CA ASP A 129 -9.67 13.31 2.73
C ASP A 129 -10.96 12.73 2.09
N LYS A 130 -10.90 11.54 1.51
CA LYS A 130 -12.05 10.78 0.99
C LYS A 130 -12.68 9.81 2.02
N GLY A 131 -12.26 9.90 3.27
CA GLY A 131 -12.85 9.15 4.39
C GLY A 131 -12.39 7.70 4.51
N LEU A 132 -11.27 7.32 3.89
CA LEU A 132 -10.67 6.01 4.16
C LEU A 132 -9.98 6.02 5.53
N ASN A 133 -10.42 5.12 6.41
CA ASN A 133 -9.76 4.89 7.69
C ASN A 133 -8.54 3.98 7.51
N LEU A 134 -7.36 4.58 7.44
CA LEU A 134 -6.08 3.85 7.28
C LEU A 134 -5.63 3.16 8.59
N ALA A 135 -6.22 3.52 9.74
CA ALA A 135 -5.94 2.84 11.00
C ALA A 135 -6.71 1.52 11.15
N ALA A 136 -7.77 1.33 10.37
CA ALA A 136 -8.57 0.09 10.41
C ALA A 136 -7.76 -1.11 9.91
N PRO A 137 -7.90 -2.28 10.57
CA PRO A 137 -7.29 -3.51 10.08
C PRO A 137 -7.95 -3.99 8.78
N GLN A 138 -7.20 -4.76 8.01
CA GLN A 138 -7.70 -5.48 6.84
C GLN A 138 -8.60 -6.67 7.26
N LYS A 139 -9.19 -7.35 6.28
CA LYS A 139 -10.07 -8.51 6.54
C LYS A 139 -9.39 -9.63 7.35
N ASP A 140 -8.09 -9.82 7.19
CA ASP A 140 -7.27 -10.80 7.93
C ASP A 140 -6.77 -10.28 9.30
N GLY A 141 -7.19 -9.07 9.71
CA GLY A 141 -6.76 -8.42 10.94
C GLY A 141 -5.41 -7.71 10.84
N ASN A 142 -4.68 -7.82 9.72
CA ASN A 142 -3.44 -7.10 9.55
C ASN A 142 -3.68 -5.59 9.48
N THR A 143 -2.92 -4.82 10.24
CA THR A 143 -2.83 -3.36 10.13
C THR A 143 -1.72 -2.96 9.15
N LEU A 144 -1.64 -1.67 8.81
CA LEU A 144 -0.55 -1.20 7.97
C LEU A 144 0.84 -1.42 8.60
N TYR A 145 0.95 -1.50 9.94
CA TYR A 145 2.20 -1.89 10.60
C TYR A 145 2.64 -3.31 10.25
N HIS A 146 1.71 -4.27 10.18
CA HIS A 146 2.03 -5.64 9.81
C HIS A 146 2.62 -5.74 8.39
N PHE A 147 2.08 -4.96 7.44
CA PHE A 147 2.60 -4.92 6.07
C PHE A 147 3.91 -4.12 5.97
N ALA A 148 4.03 -3.01 6.69
CA ALA A 148 5.23 -2.17 6.67
C ALA A 148 6.46 -2.90 7.26
N VAL A 149 6.26 -3.68 8.32
CA VAL A 149 7.31 -4.55 8.90
C VAL A 149 7.86 -5.51 7.85
N ALA A 150 6.99 -6.11 7.01
CA ALA A 150 7.44 -7.03 5.95
C ALA A 150 8.32 -6.35 4.88
N LYS A 151 8.24 -5.03 4.71
CA LYS A 151 9.13 -4.26 3.83
C LYS A 151 10.52 -4.02 4.44
N ASN A 152 10.67 -4.27 5.74
CA ASN A 152 11.91 -4.05 6.51
C ASN A 152 12.52 -2.66 6.30
N ASP A 153 11.69 -1.63 6.25
CA ASP A 153 12.10 -0.23 6.01
C ASP A 153 11.62 0.67 7.16
N LEU A 154 12.58 1.19 7.93
CA LEU A 154 12.30 2.06 9.07
C LEU A 154 11.64 3.39 8.65
N ASN A 155 12.00 3.93 7.47
CA ASN A 155 11.41 5.19 7.00
C ASN A 155 9.93 5.00 6.66
N LEU A 156 9.55 3.85 6.10
CA LEU A 156 8.16 3.52 5.88
C LEU A 156 7.37 3.45 7.20
N LEU A 157 7.91 2.78 8.22
CA LEU A 157 7.28 2.70 9.54
C LEU A 157 7.09 4.09 10.16
N LYS A 158 8.09 4.96 10.05
CA LYS A 158 8.01 6.36 10.51
C LYS A 158 6.95 7.16 9.74
N LYS A 159 6.81 6.94 8.42
CA LYS A 159 5.82 7.65 7.59
C LYS A 159 4.37 7.31 7.93
N ILE A 160 4.11 6.15 8.51
CA ILE A 160 2.75 5.72 8.91
C ILE A 160 2.48 5.92 10.41
N ALA A 161 3.45 6.41 11.19
CA ALA A 161 3.31 6.58 12.63
C ALA A 161 2.16 7.52 13.03
N ASP A 162 1.93 8.58 12.24
CA ASP A 162 0.89 9.59 12.51
C ASP A 162 -0.53 9.14 12.10
N LEU A 163 -0.70 7.90 11.61
CA LEU A 163 -2.00 7.39 11.16
C LEU A 163 -2.87 6.84 12.30
N ASN A 164 -2.45 6.96 13.56
CA ASN A 164 -3.15 6.45 14.75
C ASN A 164 -3.46 4.95 14.68
N ILE A 165 -2.58 4.17 14.08
CA ILE A 165 -2.70 2.71 13.98
C ILE A 165 -2.34 2.10 15.33
N ASP A 166 -3.17 1.21 15.85
CA ASP A 166 -2.82 0.44 17.04
C ASP A 166 -1.63 -0.50 16.74
N VAL A 167 -0.47 -0.16 17.30
CA VAL A 167 0.77 -0.94 17.15
C VAL A 167 0.69 -2.32 17.82
N ASN A 168 -0.26 -2.49 18.74
CA ASN A 168 -0.51 -3.73 19.51
C ASN A 168 -1.67 -4.56 18.96
N ALA A 169 -2.30 -4.13 17.87
CA ALA A 169 -3.36 -4.91 17.25
C ALA A 169 -2.85 -6.29 16.83
N LYS A 170 -3.61 -7.32 17.17
CA LYS A 170 -3.39 -8.70 16.69
C LYS A 170 -4.12 -8.93 15.37
N ASN A 171 -3.47 -9.61 14.45
CA ASN A 171 -4.13 -10.17 13.27
C ASN A 171 -4.86 -11.49 13.61
N LYS A 172 -5.42 -12.16 12.62
CA LYS A 172 -6.14 -13.45 12.82
C LYS A 172 -5.26 -14.60 13.27
N ASP A 173 -3.93 -14.48 13.09
CA ASP A 173 -2.96 -15.49 13.56
C ASP A 173 -2.48 -15.16 14.98
N GLY A 174 -3.09 -14.20 15.67
CA GLY A 174 -2.68 -13.75 17.00
C GLY A 174 -1.40 -12.91 17.02
N LEU A 175 -0.85 -12.53 15.85
CA LEU A 175 0.42 -11.81 15.75
C LEU A 175 0.20 -10.30 15.83
N THR A 176 1.03 -9.59 16.59
CA THR A 176 1.21 -8.14 16.47
C THR A 176 2.32 -7.81 15.46
N ALA A 177 2.46 -6.54 15.10
CA ALA A 177 3.58 -6.09 14.27
C ALA A 177 4.95 -6.42 14.88
N LEU A 178 5.07 -6.38 16.24
CA LEU A 178 6.31 -6.72 16.94
C LEU A 178 6.63 -8.23 16.83
N HIS A 179 5.63 -9.13 16.93
CA HIS A 179 5.81 -10.56 16.68
C HIS A 179 6.32 -10.81 15.26
N LYS A 180 5.68 -10.18 14.26
CA LYS A 180 6.11 -10.29 12.87
C LYS A 180 7.52 -9.79 12.65
N ALA A 181 7.89 -8.65 13.27
CA ALA A 181 9.26 -8.15 13.22
C ALA A 181 10.25 -9.13 13.85
N ALA A 182 9.91 -9.74 14.99
CA ALA A 182 10.74 -10.74 15.66
C ALA A 182 11.08 -11.92 14.75
N MET A 183 10.10 -12.41 13.99
CA MET A 183 10.28 -13.54 13.07
C MET A 183 11.19 -13.24 11.87
N ILE A 184 11.19 -11.99 11.33
CA ILE A 184 11.77 -11.70 10.01
C ILE A 184 12.93 -10.71 10.02
N SER A 185 13.18 -10.01 11.12
CA SER A 185 14.24 -8.98 11.19
C SER A 185 15.63 -9.60 11.11
N LYS A 186 16.56 -8.84 10.49
CA LYS A 186 17.98 -9.20 10.40
C LYS A 186 18.85 -8.43 11.39
N ASN A 187 18.27 -7.42 12.03
CA ASN A 187 18.89 -6.57 13.06
C ASN A 187 17.80 -6.05 14.03
N ASP A 188 18.19 -5.28 15.01
CA ASP A 188 17.31 -4.78 16.06
C ASP A 188 16.56 -3.47 15.72
N THR A 189 16.83 -2.87 14.58
CA THR A 189 16.35 -1.51 14.24
C THR A 189 14.82 -1.41 14.27
N ILE A 190 14.14 -2.32 13.57
CA ILE A 190 12.66 -2.34 13.49
C ILE A 190 12.05 -2.71 14.86
N LEU A 191 12.64 -3.70 15.56
CA LEU A 191 12.20 -4.14 16.87
C LEU A 191 12.25 -2.99 17.87
N LYS A 192 13.41 -2.31 17.98
CA LYS A 192 13.59 -1.16 18.87
C LYS A 192 12.66 0.00 18.50
N TYR A 193 12.45 0.25 17.22
CA TYR A 193 11.52 1.28 16.79
C TYR A 193 10.08 0.97 17.22
N LEU A 194 9.59 -0.25 17.00
CA LEU A 194 8.23 -0.64 17.42
C LEU A 194 8.05 -0.49 18.94
N LEU A 195 9.03 -0.91 19.73
CA LEU A 195 9.01 -0.70 21.20
C LEU A 195 8.97 0.81 21.54
N SER A 196 9.74 1.64 20.83
CA SER A 196 9.79 3.08 21.10
C SER A 196 8.46 3.80 20.83
N ILE A 197 7.59 3.23 19.99
CA ILE A 197 6.25 3.75 19.70
C ILE A 197 5.13 3.03 20.47
N GLY A 198 5.50 2.23 21.48
CA GLY A 198 4.55 1.63 22.41
C GLY A 198 4.12 0.19 22.12
N ALA A 199 4.87 -0.54 21.25
CA ALA A 199 4.64 -1.97 21.11
C ALA A 199 4.97 -2.69 22.44
N LYS A 200 4.07 -3.56 22.87
CA LYS A 200 4.16 -4.31 24.13
C LYS A 200 4.80 -5.66 23.89
N LYS A 201 5.92 -5.92 24.56
CA LYS A 201 6.68 -7.17 24.44
C LYS A 201 6.06 -8.35 25.22
N GLU A 202 5.12 -8.05 26.11
CA GLU A 202 4.43 -9.04 26.95
C GLU A 202 3.21 -9.67 26.25
N ILE A 203 2.79 -9.13 25.11
CA ILE A 203 1.69 -9.72 24.35
C ILE A 203 2.16 -11.06 23.78
N THR A 204 1.30 -12.08 23.89
CA THR A 204 1.57 -13.41 23.34
C THR A 204 0.74 -13.69 22.09
N THR A 205 1.21 -14.56 21.23
CA THR A 205 0.44 -15.17 20.14
C THR A 205 -0.66 -16.08 20.68
N ASP A 206 -1.47 -16.68 19.81
CA ASP A 206 -2.46 -17.70 20.19
C ASP A 206 -1.79 -19.02 20.66
N PHE A 207 -0.48 -19.17 20.44
CA PHE A 207 0.35 -20.27 20.92
C PHE A 207 1.14 -19.92 22.20
N ASN A 208 0.81 -18.80 22.86
CA ASN A 208 1.49 -18.26 24.04
C ASN A 208 2.96 -17.89 23.83
N GLU A 209 3.36 -17.58 22.60
CA GLU A 209 4.72 -17.12 22.28
C GLU A 209 4.81 -15.61 22.39
N THR A 210 5.84 -15.11 23.03
CA THR A 210 6.18 -13.67 23.08
C THR A 210 7.01 -13.25 21.87
N PRO A 211 7.15 -11.95 21.56
CA PRO A 211 8.13 -11.49 20.60
C PRO A 211 9.56 -11.95 20.88
N PHE A 212 9.92 -12.14 22.17
CA PHE A 212 11.22 -12.68 22.54
C PHE A 212 11.39 -14.14 22.08
N ASP A 213 10.39 -14.98 22.31
CA ASP A 213 10.43 -16.40 21.89
C ASP A 213 10.65 -16.50 20.39
N LEU A 214 9.85 -15.77 19.58
CA LEU A 214 9.98 -15.75 18.14
C LEU A 214 11.30 -15.14 17.63
N ALA A 215 11.84 -14.14 18.33
CA ALA A 215 13.15 -13.56 17.99
C ALA A 215 14.29 -14.55 18.28
N ASN A 216 14.16 -15.36 19.34
CA ASN A 216 15.14 -16.38 19.71
C ASN A 216 15.21 -17.52 18.65
N GLU A 217 14.11 -17.79 17.96
CA GLU A 217 14.04 -18.77 16.85
C GLU A 217 14.51 -18.18 15.50
N ASN A 218 14.66 -16.86 15.42
CA ASN A 218 15.05 -16.18 14.18
C ASN A 218 16.56 -16.36 13.90
N GLU A 219 16.87 -17.32 13.03
CA GLU A 219 18.26 -17.58 12.64
C GLU A 219 19.03 -16.37 12.11
N SER A 220 18.34 -15.41 11.49
CA SER A 220 19.01 -14.20 10.98
C SER A 220 19.53 -13.32 12.11
N LEU A 221 18.79 -13.17 13.19
CA LEU A 221 19.24 -12.43 14.39
C LEU A 221 20.41 -13.15 15.06
N THR A 222 20.31 -14.48 15.20
CA THR A 222 21.38 -15.31 15.79
C THR A 222 22.67 -15.25 14.96
N LYS A 223 22.60 -15.46 13.63
CA LYS A 223 23.74 -15.39 12.72
C LYS A 223 24.43 -14.02 12.73
N ASN A 224 23.64 -12.96 12.86
CA ASN A 224 24.15 -11.58 12.92
C ASN A 224 24.56 -11.15 14.34
N LYS A 225 24.51 -12.04 15.33
CA LYS A 225 24.86 -11.78 16.74
C LYS A 225 24.12 -10.59 17.34
N VAL A 226 22.85 -10.43 16.97
CA VAL A 226 21.99 -9.36 17.48
C VAL A 226 21.53 -9.73 18.89
N SER A 227 21.81 -8.87 19.89
CA SER A 227 21.22 -9.05 21.23
C SER A 227 19.72 -8.77 21.17
N ILE A 228 18.94 -9.67 21.74
CA ILE A 228 17.47 -9.58 21.86
C ILE A 228 17.00 -9.42 23.31
N ASP A 229 17.92 -9.17 24.25
CA ASP A 229 17.60 -9.06 25.70
C ASP A 229 16.60 -7.95 26.01
N PHE A 230 16.52 -6.93 25.18
CA PHE A 230 15.55 -5.85 25.31
C PHE A 230 14.08 -6.30 25.07
N LEU A 231 13.88 -7.52 24.55
CA LEU A 231 12.56 -8.12 24.36
C LEU A 231 12.11 -8.99 25.55
N LYS A 232 13.00 -9.25 26.54
CA LYS A 232 12.67 -9.98 27.78
C LYS A 232 11.73 -9.23 28.70
#